data_cb2b7f0d5d82e684bbd05f877dc2882b
#
_entry.id   cb2b7f0d5d82e684bbd05f877dc2882b
#
_cell.length_a   1.000
_cell.length_b   1.000
_cell.length_c   1.000
_cell.angle_alpha   90.00
_cell.angle_beta   90.00
_cell.angle_gamma   90.00
#
_symmetry.space_group_name_H-M   'P 1'
#
loop_
_entity.id
_entity.type
_entity.pdbx_description
1 polymer ?
#
loop_
_entity_poly.entity_id
_entity_poly.type
_entity_poly.pdbx_seq_one_letter_code
_entity_poly.pdbx_strand_id
1 'polypeptide(L)'
;MKRGVLLNAPLSGLVAQMGHTDEITVCDAGLPIPAGPERIDLALMAGTPSLATVLTALLTDLVVEKVIMASEIKQISPAAHQALVDQLEAHAAAQGKPIAIEYCLHEEFKTRSRQSKAIVRSGEVTPYANLILCAGVAF
;
A
#
# COMPACT_ATOMS: atom_id res chain seq x y z
N MET A 1 -19.08 8.78 16.44
CA MET A 1 -17.68 8.43 16.11
C MET A 1 -17.66 7.20 15.21
N LYS A 2 -16.80 7.15 14.17
CA LYS A 2 -16.70 5.98 13.27
C LYS A 2 -16.30 4.73 14.06
N ARG A 3 -16.94 3.60 13.76
CA ARG A 3 -16.62 2.29 14.33
C ARG A 3 -15.70 1.55 13.34
N GLY A 4 -14.71 0.82 13.82
CA GLY A 4 -13.77 0.04 12.99
C GLY A 4 -12.31 0.45 13.22
N VAL A 5 -11.40 -0.25 12.54
CA VAL A 5 -9.94 -0.08 12.71
C VAL A 5 -9.44 1.17 11.97
N LEU A 6 -9.88 1.38 10.73
CA LEU A 6 -9.49 2.53 9.92
C LEU A 6 -10.23 3.79 10.37
N LEU A 7 -9.57 4.65 11.16
CA LEU A 7 -10.16 5.88 11.69
C LEU A 7 -9.78 7.13 10.89
N ASN A 8 -8.69 7.10 10.14
CA ASN A 8 -8.21 8.25 9.36
C ASN A 8 -9.25 8.64 8.30
N ALA A 9 -9.74 9.89 8.34
CA ALA A 9 -10.82 10.33 7.47
C ALA A 9 -10.44 10.34 5.98
N PRO A 10 -9.27 10.87 5.55
CA PRO A 10 -8.83 10.78 4.17
C PRO A 10 -8.74 9.34 3.65
N LEU A 11 -8.12 8.43 4.42
CA LEU A 11 -8.03 7.01 4.02
C LEU A 11 -9.39 6.32 3.96
N SER A 12 -10.28 6.60 4.91
CA SER A 12 -11.65 6.05 4.88
C SER A 12 -12.42 6.52 3.65
N GLY A 13 -12.30 7.79 3.30
CA GLY A 13 -12.91 8.36 2.09
C GLY A 13 -12.32 7.75 0.81
N LEU A 14 -11.00 7.58 0.76
CA LEU A 14 -10.31 6.95 -0.36
C LEU A 14 -10.81 5.51 -0.57
N VAL A 15 -10.77 4.68 0.48
CA VAL A 15 -11.19 3.27 0.40
C VAL A 15 -12.66 3.15 -0.02
N ALA A 16 -13.54 4.02 0.49
CA ALA A 16 -14.95 4.04 0.11
C ALA A 16 -15.21 4.42 -1.36
N GLN A 17 -14.25 5.06 -2.02
CA GLN A 17 -14.33 5.47 -3.42
C GLN A 17 -13.64 4.50 -4.39
N MET A 18 -12.95 3.47 -3.87
CA MET A 18 -12.22 2.51 -4.71
C MET A 18 -13.19 1.62 -5.48
N GLY A 19 -13.03 1.62 -6.80
CA GLY A 19 -13.66 0.64 -7.69
C GLY A 19 -12.72 -0.50 -8.04
N HIS A 20 -13.26 -1.50 -8.74
CA HIS A 20 -12.46 -2.62 -9.25
C HIS A 20 -11.31 -2.11 -10.14
N THR A 21 -10.11 -2.62 -9.91
CA THR A 21 -8.85 -2.24 -10.57
C THR A 21 -8.27 -0.86 -10.23
N ASP A 22 -8.95 -0.05 -9.44
CA ASP A 22 -8.35 1.18 -8.94
C ASP A 22 -7.11 0.88 -8.08
N GLU A 23 -6.13 1.76 -8.12
CA GLU A 23 -4.84 1.57 -7.45
C GLU A 23 -4.60 2.60 -6.35
N ILE A 24 -3.99 2.14 -5.24
CA ILE A 24 -3.45 2.98 -4.16
C ILE A 24 -1.97 2.62 -4.02
N THR A 25 -1.09 3.63 -4.06
CA THR A 25 0.31 3.44 -3.67
C THR A 25 0.47 3.73 -2.19
N VAL A 26 1.10 2.81 -1.44
CA VAL A 26 1.55 3.01 -0.06
C VAL A 26 3.07 2.99 -0.07
N CYS A 27 3.71 4.04 0.42
CA CYS A 27 5.13 4.22 0.23
C CYS A 27 5.90 4.55 1.51
N ASP A 28 7.22 4.33 1.44
CA ASP A 28 8.18 4.82 2.41
C ASP A 28 8.23 6.36 2.43
N ALA A 29 8.90 6.93 3.42
CA ALA A 29 9.00 8.38 3.60
C ALA A 29 9.82 9.09 2.52
N GLY A 30 10.60 8.35 1.72
CA GLY A 30 11.54 8.87 0.73
C GLY A 30 11.07 8.76 -0.73
N LEU A 31 9.98 8.04 -1.01
CA LEU A 31 9.50 7.91 -2.39
C LEU A 31 9.09 9.27 -2.96
N PRO A 32 9.60 9.68 -4.13
CA PRO A 32 9.13 10.89 -4.80
C PRO A 32 7.65 10.77 -5.16
N ILE A 33 6.83 11.68 -4.67
CA ILE A 33 5.39 11.72 -4.96
C ILE A 33 5.14 12.70 -6.10
N PRO A 34 4.67 12.22 -7.27
CA PRO A 34 4.41 13.06 -8.43
C PRO A 34 3.16 13.94 -8.23
N ALA A 35 3.05 14.98 -9.04
CA ALA A 35 1.79 15.67 -9.21
C ALA A 35 0.77 14.76 -9.93
N GLY A 36 -0.50 14.87 -9.58
CA GLY A 36 -1.61 14.10 -10.15
C GLY A 36 -2.37 13.30 -9.11
N PRO A 37 -1.83 12.19 -8.57
CA PRO A 37 -2.47 11.46 -7.49
C PRO A 37 -2.71 12.31 -6.25
N GLU A 38 -3.79 12.03 -5.52
CA GLU A 38 -3.98 12.62 -4.20
C GLU A 38 -2.84 12.20 -3.26
N ARG A 39 -2.25 13.17 -2.53
CA ARG A 39 -1.25 12.88 -1.51
C ARG A 39 -1.92 12.78 -0.14
N ILE A 40 -1.81 11.61 0.49
CA ILE A 40 -2.21 11.41 1.88
C ILE A 40 -0.96 11.19 2.71
N ASP A 41 -0.51 12.21 3.41
CA ASP A 41 0.73 12.16 4.19
C ASP A 41 0.46 11.80 5.64
N LEU A 42 0.87 10.59 6.05
CA LEU A 42 0.74 10.08 7.40
C LEU A 42 2.07 10.11 8.16
N ALA A 43 3.17 10.46 7.49
CA ALA A 43 4.49 10.45 8.11
C ALA A 43 4.57 11.49 9.24
N LEU A 44 4.67 11.03 10.47
CA LEU A 44 4.85 11.89 11.64
C LEU A 44 6.34 12.07 11.97
N MET A 45 7.07 10.96 11.97
CA MET A 45 8.53 10.90 12.18
C MET A 45 9.04 9.56 11.64
N ALA A 46 10.36 9.38 11.58
CA ALA A 46 10.98 8.15 11.10
C ALA A 46 10.42 6.91 11.82
N GLY A 47 9.92 5.96 11.06
CA GLY A 47 9.29 4.73 11.54
C GLY A 47 7.83 4.86 12.01
N THR A 48 7.22 6.06 11.99
CA THR A 48 5.89 6.29 12.55
C THR A 48 4.98 7.09 11.62
N PRO A 49 3.81 6.53 11.22
CA PRO A 49 3.48 5.12 11.31
C PRO A 49 4.36 4.26 10.37
N SER A 50 4.62 3.02 10.76
CA SER A 50 5.31 2.09 9.86
C SER A 50 4.42 1.74 8.65
N LEU A 51 5.04 1.29 7.57
CA LEU A 51 4.31 0.80 6.40
C LEU A 51 3.34 -0.34 6.78
N ALA A 52 3.79 -1.27 7.61
CA ALA A 52 2.96 -2.38 8.07
C ALA A 52 1.71 -1.91 8.83
N THR A 53 1.83 -0.88 9.67
CA THR A 53 0.70 -0.29 10.38
C THR A 53 -0.32 0.34 9.41
N VAL A 54 0.16 1.07 8.41
CA VAL A 54 -0.69 1.68 7.39
C VAL A 54 -1.41 0.61 6.57
N LEU A 55 -0.70 -0.44 6.15
CA LEU A 55 -1.29 -1.57 5.44
C LEU A 55 -2.35 -2.28 6.28
N THR A 56 -2.08 -2.56 7.55
CA THR A 56 -3.06 -3.19 8.44
C THR A 56 -4.37 -2.39 8.45
N ALA A 57 -4.29 -1.06 8.58
CA ALA A 57 -5.48 -0.21 8.61
C ALA A 57 -6.24 -0.22 7.28
N LEU A 58 -5.53 -0.11 6.14
CA LEU A 58 -6.15 -0.14 4.81
C LEU A 58 -6.80 -1.49 4.49
N LEU A 59 -6.10 -2.58 4.78
CA LEU A 59 -6.53 -3.93 4.45
C LEU A 59 -7.74 -4.40 5.27
N THR A 60 -8.11 -3.72 6.37
CA THR A 60 -9.37 -4.04 7.07
C THR A 60 -10.62 -3.71 6.27
N ASP A 61 -10.55 -2.72 5.40
CA ASP A 61 -11.71 -2.21 4.67
C ASP A 61 -11.57 -2.34 3.14
N LEU A 62 -10.41 -2.79 2.63
CA LEU A 62 -10.10 -2.90 1.21
C LEU A 62 -9.92 -4.36 0.77
N VAL A 63 -10.67 -4.78 -0.24
CA VAL A 63 -10.38 -6.03 -0.96
C VAL A 63 -9.26 -5.77 -1.96
N VAL A 64 -8.20 -6.58 -1.91
CA VAL A 64 -7.04 -6.48 -2.80
C VAL A 64 -6.92 -7.73 -3.63
N GLU A 65 -6.80 -7.60 -4.95
CA GLU A 65 -6.59 -8.73 -5.85
C GLU A 65 -5.15 -8.84 -6.37
N LYS A 66 -4.42 -7.73 -6.36
CA LYS A 66 -3.03 -7.68 -6.81
C LYS A 66 -2.22 -6.63 -6.07
N VAL A 67 -0.94 -6.92 -5.88
CA VAL A 67 0.05 -5.99 -5.32
C VAL A 67 1.27 -5.96 -6.23
N ILE A 68 1.82 -4.76 -6.43
CA ILE A 68 3.04 -4.55 -7.19
C ILE A 68 4.10 -3.96 -6.28
N MET A 69 5.31 -4.53 -6.31
CA MET A 69 6.47 -4.05 -5.55
C MET A 69 7.66 -3.84 -6.49
N ALA A 70 8.59 -2.99 -6.07
CA ALA A 70 9.88 -2.90 -6.75
C ALA A 70 10.71 -4.17 -6.47
N SER A 71 11.30 -4.77 -7.51
CA SER A 71 12.07 -6.02 -7.40
C SER A 71 13.31 -5.86 -6.51
N GLU A 72 13.84 -4.65 -6.39
CA GLU A 72 15.02 -4.31 -5.59
C GLU A 72 14.84 -4.60 -4.10
N ILE A 73 13.60 -4.58 -3.59
CA ILE A 73 13.31 -4.89 -2.18
C ILE A 73 13.81 -6.28 -1.78
N LYS A 74 13.79 -7.24 -2.72
CA LYS A 74 14.20 -8.63 -2.47
C LYS A 74 15.66 -8.74 -2.06
N GLN A 75 16.51 -7.89 -2.62
CA GLN A 75 17.96 -7.92 -2.39
C GLN A 75 18.41 -6.88 -1.36
N ILE A 76 17.80 -5.71 -1.38
CA ILE A 76 18.23 -4.58 -0.53
C ILE A 76 17.60 -4.68 0.87
N SER A 77 16.35 -5.12 0.96
CA SER A 77 15.58 -5.19 2.22
C SER A 77 14.83 -6.53 2.34
N PRO A 78 15.54 -7.68 2.31
CA PRO A 78 14.89 -9.00 2.23
C PRO A 78 13.98 -9.31 3.42
N ALA A 79 14.32 -8.85 4.63
CA ALA A 79 13.49 -9.05 5.81
C ALA A 79 12.16 -8.26 5.72
N ALA A 80 12.22 -7.02 5.24
CA ALA A 80 11.02 -6.22 5.00
C ALA A 80 10.16 -6.83 3.89
N HIS A 81 10.78 -7.30 2.81
CA HIS A 81 10.08 -8.01 1.75
C HIS A 81 9.30 -9.22 2.29
N GLN A 82 9.95 -10.09 3.07
CA GLN A 82 9.28 -11.26 3.64
C GLN A 82 8.13 -10.87 4.57
N ALA A 83 8.32 -9.87 5.43
CA ALA A 83 7.27 -9.39 6.32
C ALA A 83 6.04 -8.85 5.55
N LEU A 84 6.25 -8.15 4.45
CA LEU A 84 5.17 -7.67 3.58
C LEU A 84 4.44 -8.84 2.90
N VAL A 85 5.18 -9.82 2.37
CA VAL A 85 4.59 -11.03 1.77
C VAL A 85 3.74 -11.77 2.80
N ASP A 86 4.25 -12.00 4.01
CA ASP A 86 3.51 -12.69 5.08
C ASP A 86 2.23 -11.93 5.44
N GLN A 87 2.28 -10.60 5.50
CA GLN A 87 1.11 -9.76 5.80
C GLN A 87 0.05 -9.85 4.69
N LEU A 88 0.47 -9.87 3.42
CA LEU A 88 -0.42 -10.01 2.27
C LEU A 88 -1.04 -11.41 2.19
N GLU A 89 -0.28 -12.46 2.48
CA GLU A 89 -0.78 -13.84 2.54
C GLU A 89 -1.82 -14.00 3.66
N ALA A 90 -1.57 -13.44 4.83
CA ALA A 90 -2.54 -13.44 5.93
C ALA A 90 -3.82 -12.69 5.54
N HIS A 91 -3.70 -11.57 4.83
CA HIS A 91 -4.86 -10.84 4.33
C HIS A 91 -5.61 -11.61 3.25
N ALA A 92 -4.93 -12.26 2.31
CA ALA A 92 -5.55 -13.11 1.29
C ALA A 92 -6.39 -14.21 1.93
N ALA A 93 -5.89 -14.86 2.98
CA ALA A 93 -6.63 -15.85 3.75
C ALA A 93 -7.86 -15.23 4.43
N ALA A 94 -7.72 -14.06 5.05
CA ALA A 94 -8.79 -13.38 5.77
C ALA A 94 -9.92 -12.90 4.83
N GLN A 95 -9.57 -12.35 3.65
CA GLN A 95 -10.56 -11.91 2.66
C GLN A 95 -11.16 -13.08 1.85
N GLY A 96 -10.57 -14.29 1.92
CA GLY A 96 -11.04 -15.47 1.19
C GLY A 96 -10.77 -15.43 -0.32
N LYS A 97 -9.86 -14.57 -0.78
CA LYS A 97 -9.47 -14.39 -2.19
C LYS A 97 -7.95 -14.26 -2.29
N PRO A 98 -7.31 -14.86 -3.29
CA PRO A 98 -5.87 -14.76 -3.48
C PRO A 98 -5.46 -13.33 -3.85
N ILE A 99 -4.22 -12.97 -3.50
CA ILE A 99 -3.57 -11.73 -3.92
C ILE A 99 -2.39 -12.12 -4.82
N ALA A 100 -2.41 -11.69 -6.07
CA ALA A 100 -1.26 -11.82 -6.95
C ALA A 100 -0.17 -10.82 -6.55
N ILE A 101 1.08 -11.27 -6.41
CA ILE A 101 2.22 -10.38 -6.12
C ILE A 101 3.08 -10.30 -7.37
N GLU A 102 3.17 -9.11 -7.94
CA GLU A 102 3.96 -8.80 -9.12
C GLU A 102 5.15 -7.90 -8.76
N TYR A 103 6.18 -7.93 -9.60
CA TYR A 103 7.39 -7.13 -9.40
C TYR A 103 7.76 -6.40 -10.68
N CYS A 104 8.26 -5.18 -10.54
CA CYS A 104 8.84 -4.39 -11.63
C CYS A 104 10.11 -3.68 -11.13
N LEU A 105 10.86 -3.05 -12.02
CA LEU A 105 11.98 -2.20 -11.61
C LEU A 105 11.47 -0.96 -10.87
N HIS A 106 12.27 -0.43 -9.93
CA HIS A 106 11.87 0.74 -9.14
C HIS A 106 11.50 1.96 -10.00
N GLU A 107 12.18 2.17 -11.13
CA GLU A 107 11.82 3.26 -12.05
C GLU A 107 10.44 3.05 -12.70
N GLU A 108 10.10 1.81 -13.03
CA GLU A 108 8.77 1.45 -13.54
C GLU A 108 7.71 1.60 -12.46
N PHE A 109 8.04 1.20 -11.21
CA PHE A 109 7.18 1.41 -10.04
C PHE A 109 6.81 2.89 -9.86
N LYS A 110 7.82 3.78 -9.90
CA LYS A 110 7.59 5.24 -9.81
C LYS A 110 6.70 5.75 -10.95
N THR A 111 6.88 5.26 -12.15
CA THR A 111 6.05 5.63 -13.30
C THR A 111 4.62 5.16 -13.10
N ARG A 112 4.43 3.92 -12.64
CA ARG A 112 3.10 3.34 -12.41
C ARG A 112 2.36 4.02 -11.26
N SER A 113 3.05 4.40 -10.19
CA SER A 113 2.43 5.09 -9.05
C SER A 113 1.70 6.38 -9.42
N ARG A 114 2.04 6.99 -10.58
CA ARG A 114 1.32 8.16 -11.12
C ARG A 114 -0.12 7.88 -11.51
N GLN A 115 -0.48 6.61 -11.70
CA GLN A 115 -1.85 6.18 -12.07
C GLN A 115 -2.72 5.88 -10.84
N SER A 116 -2.12 5.84 -9.65
CA SER A 116 -2.85 5.62 -8.41
C SER A 116 -3.85 6.74 -8.12
N LYS A 117 -5.00 6.39 -7.56
CA LYS A 117 -5.97 7.36 -7.03
C LYS A 117 -5.35 8.25 -5.97
N ALA A 118 -4.54 7.64 -5.11
CA ALA A 118 -3.78 8.35 -4.08
C ALA A 118 -2.43 7.66 -3.82
N ILE A 119 -1.48 8.45 -3.31
CA ILE A 119 -0.23 7.96 -2.76
C ILE A 119 -0.22 8.27 -1.27
N VAL A 120 -0.20 7.21 -0.47
CA VAL A 120 -0.19 7.25 0.99
C VAL A 120 1.25 7.17 1.47
N ARG A 121 1.79 8.26 2.00
CA ARG A 121 3.14 8.31 2.54
C ARG A 121 3.13 7.89 3.99
N SER A 122 3.85 6.82 4.32
CA SER A 122 4.08 6.37 5.70
C SER A 122 5.34 6.99 6.30
N GLY A 123 5.60 6.71 7.57
CA GLY A 123 6.88 7.05 8.21
C GLY A 123 8.00 6.02 7.97
N GLU A 124 7.77 5.02 7.13
CA GLU A 124 8.72 3.95 6.85
C GLU A 124 10.04 4.49 6.29
N VAL A 125 11.15 3.98 6.79
CA VAL A 125 12.51 4.37 6.36
C VAL A 125 13.31 3.21 5.78
N THR A 126 12.68 2.06 5.59
CA THR A 126 13.28 0.90 4.94
C THR A 126 13.30 1.08 3.42
N PRO A 127 14.47 0.99 2.77
CA PRO A 127 14.57 1.18 1.34
C PRO A 127 13.67 0.22 0.54
N TYR A 128 13.01 0.75 -0.48
CA TYR A 128 12.11 0.02 -1.40
C TYR A 128 10.87 -0.61 -0.74
N ALA A 129 10.55 -0.26 0.50
CA ALA A 129 9.32 -0.69 1.15
C ALA A 129 8.13 0.13 0.61
N ASN A 130 7.71 -0.20 -0.60
CA ASN A 130 6.64 0.48 -1.34
C ASN A 130 5.76 -0.57 -2.02
N LEU A 131 4.44 -0.33 -2.02
CA LEU A 131 3.46 -1.19 -2.66
C LEU A 131 2.44 -0.38 -3.46
N ILE A 132 2.01 -0.94 -4.61
CA ILE A 132 0.79 -0.51 -5.28
C ILE A 132 -0.26 -1.59 -5.03
N LEU A 133 -1.34 -1.24 -4.35
CA LEU A 133 -2.48 -2.12 -4.07
C LEU A 133 -3.51 -1.93 -5.18
N CYS A 134 -3.89 -3.00 -5.87
CA CYS A 134 -4.96 -2.99 -6.87
C CYS A 134 -6.24 -3.53 -6.22
N ALA A 135 -7.28 -2.73 -6.21
CA ALA A 135 -8.55 -3.09 -5.59
C ALA A 135 -9.27 -4.21 -6.35
N GLY A 136 -9.77 -5.18 -5.62
CA GLY A 136 -10.69 -6.21 -6.09
C GLY A 136 -12.14 -5.87 -5.76
N VAL A 137 -13.02 -6.85 -5.95
CA VAL A 137 -14.45 -6.76 -5.60
C VAL A 137 -14.80 -7.66 -4.43
N ALA A 138 -15.74 -7.23 -3.59
CA ALA A 138 -16.17 -7.97 -2.40
C ALA A 138 -17.21 -9.08 -2.70
N PHE A 139 -17.60 -9.22 -3.97
CA PHE A 139 -18.61 -10.21 -4.42
C PHE A 139 -18.08 -11.09 -5.54
#